data_182453b9a0836b24f9c1362bb435bca5
#
_entry.id   182453b9a0836b24f9c1362bb435bca5
#
_cell.length_a   1.000
_cell.length_b   1.000
_cell.length_c   1.000
_cell.angle_alpha   90.00
_cell.angle_beta   90.00
_cell.angle_gamma   90.00
#
_symmetry.space_group_name_H-M   'P 1'
#
loop_
_entity.id
_entity.type
_entity.pdbx_description
1 polymer ?
#
loop_
_entity_poly.entity_id
_entity_poly.type
_entity_poly.pdbx_seq_one_letter_code
_entity_poly.pdbx_strand_id
1 'polypeptide(L)'
;MSTSARKTRSPGKPKSPRKPKLPGRARTRPARAAGRTARVPRSAALVALEKLALKALEDMKAVNIRLLDVRGLTDVADTMIVASGTSDRHVRAIAENVIVEAKAAGRRPLGTEGRQDGEWVLVDLQDLLVHVMLPRVREFYALEQLWEVPRAQRHGGASGARARA
;
A
#
# COMPACT_ATOMS: atom_id res chain seq x y z
N MET A 1 4.87 40.01 -59.32
CA MET A 1 5.82 38.92 -58.97
C MET A 1 6.01 38.95 -57.45
N SER A 2 5.27 38.14 -56.72
CA SER A 2 5.33 38.11 -55.25
C SER A 2 5.85 36.74 -54.79
N THR A 3 7.04 36.74 -54.24
CA THR A 3 7.65 35.56 -53.66
C THR A 3 7.29 35.46 -52.18
N SER A 4 6.47 34.46 -51.88
CA SER A 4 6.04 34.14 -50.50
C SER A 4 7.12 33.26 -49.83
N ALA A 5 7.75 33.77 -48.78
CA ALA A 5 8.74 33.07 -48.00
C ALA A 5 8.05 32.07 -47.05
N ARG A 6 8.31 30.79 -47.22
CA ARG A 6 7.90 29.71 -46.31
C ARG A 6 8.74 29.76 -45.01
N LYS A 7 8.04 30.00 -43.91
CA LYS A 7 8.60 29.93 -42.55
C LYS A 7 8.72 28.46 -42.12
N THR A 8 9.94 27.95 -42.06
CA THR A 8 10.25 26.59 -41.56
C THR A 8 10.08 26.55 -40.07
N ARG A 9 9.18 25.68 -39.60
CA ARG A 9 9.00 25.36 -38.16
C ARG A 9 10.12 24.43 -37.71
N SER A 10 10.89 24.86 -36.72
CA SER A 10 11.87 24.03 -36.02
C SER A 10 11.19 22.87 -35.30
N PRO A 11 11.75 21.65 -35.31
CA PRO A 11 11.25 20.52 -34.56
C PRO A 11 11.48 20.74 -33.07
N GLY A 12 10.39 20.61 -32.27
CA GLY A 12 10.41 20.76 -30.83
C GLY A 12 11.25 19.66 -30.16
N LYS A 13 12.06 20.08 -29.20
CA LYS A 13 12.85 19.20 -28.33
C LYS A 13 11.97 18.13 -27.67
N PRO A 14 12.44 16.89 -27.55
CA PRO A 14 11.75 15.85 -26.80
C PRO A 14 11.70 16.22 -25.32
N LYS A 15 10.50 16.17 -24.75
CA LYS A 15 10.29 16.39 -23.32
C LYS A 15 10.90 15.23 -22.54
N SER A 16 11.83 15.54 -21.65
CA SER A 16 12.41 14.60 -20.70
C SER A 16 11.33 13.91 -19.86
N PRO A 17 11.49 12.62 -19.53
CA PRO A 17 10.53 11.92 -18.68
C PRO A 17 10.50 12.57 -17.29
N ARG A 18 9.31 12.98 -16.87
CA ARG A 18 9.10 13.51 -15.52
C ARG A 18 9.35 12.41 -14.51
N LYS A 19 10.29 12.65 -13.61
CA LYS A 19 10.51 11.83 -12.41
C LYS A 19 9.17 11.73 -11.62
N PRO A 20 8.80 10.53 -11.14
CA PRO A 20 7.62 10.40 -10.29
C PRO A 20 7.82 11.26 -9.03
N LYS A 21 6.86 12.15 -8.77
CA LYS A 21 6.80 12.91 -7.54
C LYS A 21 6.56 11.94 -6.39
N LEU A 22 7.50 11.84 -5.47
CA LEU A 22 7.28 11.22 -4.18
C LEU A 22 6.09 11.89 -3.48
N PRO A 23 5.20 11.13 -2.85
CA PRO A 23 4.06 11.70 -2.13
C PRO A 23 4.56 12.63 -1.05
N GLY A 24 3.99 13.83 -1.03
CA GLY A 24 4.34 14.89 -0.13
C GLY A 24 4.19 14.49 1.33
N ARG A 25 5.10 15.02 2.13
CA ARG A 25 5.21 14.95 3.59
C ARG A 25 3.84 14.77 4.27
N ALA A 26 3.62 13.59 4.84
CA ALA A 26 2.56 13.35 5.80
C ALA A 26 2.75 14.29 6.99
N ARG A 27 1.67 14.93 7.40
CA ARG A 27 1.63 15.74 8.62
C ARG A 27 2.07 14.86 9.80
N THR A 28 3.14 15.26 10.46
CA THR A 28 3.66 14.64 11.68
C THR A 28 2.61 14.67 12.78
N ARG A 29 2.02 13.51 13.09
CA ARG A 29 1.37 13.27 14.38
C ARG A 29 2.49 13.07 15.41
N PRO A 30 2.34 13.54 16.64
CA PRO A 30 3.39 13.40 17.65
C PRO A 30 3.67 11.92 17.93
N ALA A 31 4.95 11.57 17.94
CA ALA A 31 5.43 10.24 18.28
C ALA A 31 4.93 9.84 19.67
N ARG A 32 4.12 8.78 19.74
CA ARG A 32 3.86 8.06 20.99
C ARG A 32 5.06 7.20 21.32
N ALA A 33 5.61 7.41 22.51
CA ALA A 33 6.77 6.72 23.03
C ALA A 33 6.67 5.20 22.90
N ALA A 34 7.77 4.61 22.43
CA ALA A 34 7.97 3.17 22.37
C ALA A 34 8.01 2.56 23.78
N GLY A 35 6.84 2.11 24.24
CA GLY A 35 6.70 1.25 25.39
C GLY A 35 6.49 -0.18 24.94
N ARG A 36 7.25 -1.10 25.48
CA ARG A 36 7.11 -2.56 25.30
C ARG A 36 5.66 -2.97 25.45
N THR A 37 4.91 -3.21 24.34
CA THR A 37 3.53 -3.57 24.39
C THR A 37 3.35 -5.05 24.12
N ALA A 38 2.79 -5.76 25.11
CA ALA A 38 1.99 -6.93 24.85
C ALA A 38 1.10 -6.62 23.62
N ARG A 39 1.03 -7.55 22.67
CA ARG A 39 0.30 -7.38 21.40
C ARG A 39 -1.16 -7.05 21.73
N VAL A 40 -1.53 -5.78 21.61
CA VAL A 40 -2.91 -5.34 21.83
C VAL A 40 -3.79 -6.14 20.84
N PRO A 41 -4.86 -6.77 21.32
CA PRO A 41 -5.75 -7.50 20.42
C PRO A 41 -6.29 -6.55 19.35
N ARG A 42 -6.45 -7.05 18.11
CA ARG A 42 -7.08 -6.28 17.04
C ARG A 42 -8.48 -5.90 17.48
N SER A 43 -8.87 -4.65 17.20
CA SER A 43 -10.25 -4.24 17.49
C SER A 43 -11.24 -5.06 16.66
N ALA A 44 -12.40 -5.36 17.20
CA ALA A 44 -13.46 -6.06 16.46
C ALA A 44 -13.84 -5.31 15.17
N ALA A 45 -13.77 -3.98 15.20
CA ALA A 45 -14.02 -3.12 14.04
C ALA A 45 -12.96 -3.30 12.93
N LEU A 46 -11.69 -3.44 13.30
CA LEU A 46 -10.61 -3.71 12.33
C LEU A 46 -10.75 -5.10 11.72
N VAL A 47 -11.05 -6.12 12.54
CA VAL A 47 -11.28 -7.49 12.04
C VAL A 47 -12.45 -7.55 11.07
N ALA A 48 -13.53 -6.82 11.34
CA ALA A 48 -14.67 -6.72 10.44
C ALA A 48 -14.29 -6.04 9.12
N LEU A 49 -13.49 -4.98 9.19
CA LEU A 49 -13.00 -4.26 8.00
C LEU A 49 -12.04 -5.11 7.17
N GLU A 50 -11.15 -5.87 7.80
CA GLU A 50 -10.26 -6.84 7.13
C GLU A 50 -11.07 -7.89 6.36
N LYS A 51 -12.08 -8.49 6.99
CA LYS A 51 -12.95 -9.49 6.36
C LYS A 51 -13.72 -8.91 5.17
N LEU A 52 -14.23 -7.69 5.30
CA LEU A 52 -14.91 -6.99 4.23
C LEU A 52 -13.99 -6.75 3.05
N ALA A 53 -12.78 -6.24 3.31
CA ALA A 53 -11.80 -5.98 2.26
C ALA A 53 -11.35 -7.28 1.56
N LEU A 54 -11.08 -8.34 2.32
CA LEU A 54 -10.74 -9.65 1.76
C LEU A 54 -11.85 -10.17 0.85
N LYS A 55 -13.11 -10.12 1.32
CA LYS A 55 -14.25 -10.52 0.51
C LYS A 55 -14.36 -9.69 -0.77
N ALA A 56 -14.23 -8.38 -0.70
CA ALA A 56 -14.26 -7.50 -1.86
C ALA A 56 -13.18 -7.82 -2.89
N LEU A 57 -11.98 -8.20 -2.43
CA LEU A 57 -10.87 -8.63 -3.28
C LEU A 57 -11.16 -9.98 -3.95
N GLU A 58 -11.69 -10.95 -3.19
CA GLU A 58 -12.04 -12.29 -3.68
C GLU A 58 -13.18 -12.23 -4.71
N ASP A 59 -14.22 -11.42 -4.46
CA ASP A 59 -15.35 -11.22 -5.37
C ASP A 59 -14.88 -10.73 -6.75
N MET A 60 -13.83 -9.91 -6.78
CA MET A 60 -13.20 -9.42 -8.01
C MET A 60 -12.08 -10.33 -8.54
N LYS A 61 -11.89 -11.52 -7.98
CA LYS A 61 -10.86 -12.47 -8.42
C LYS A 61 -9.43 -11.91 -8.35
N ALA A 62 -9.15 -11.12 -7.31
CA ALA A 62 -7.79 -10.68 -7.03
C ALA A 62 -6.88 -11.88 -6.76
N VAL A 63 -5.63 -11.77 -7.21
CA VAL A 63 -4.65 -12.87 -7.16
C VAL A 63 -3.65 -12.61 -6.02
N ASN A 64 -3.18 -13.69 -5.40
CA ASN A 64 -2.13 -13.64 -4.37
C ASN A 64 -2.44 -12.65 -3.23
N ILE A 65 -3.62 -12.72 -2.65
CA ILE A 65 -4.03 -11.87 -1.53
C ILE A 65 -3.22 -12.24 -0.29
N ARG A 66 -2.55 -11.25 0.29
CA ARG A 66 -1.78 -11.38 1.54
C ARG A 66 -2.23 -10.33 2.56
N LEU A 67 -2.47 -10.78 3.78
CA LEU A 67 -2.77 -9.92 4.92
C LEU A 67 -1.55 -9.89 5.85
N LEU A 68 -1.04 -8.69 6.11
CA LEU A 68 0.16 -8.43 6.92
C LEU A 68 -0.24 -7.63 8.16
N ASP A 69 0.17 -8.12 9.33
CA ASP A 69 0.05 -7.39 10.58
C ASP A 69 1.28 -6.49 10.75
N VAL A 70 1.11 -5.19 10.54
CA VAL A 70 2.19 -4.20 10.58
C VAL A 70 2.23 -3.38 11.87
N ARG A 71 1.46 -3.78 12.87
CA ARG A 71 1.43 -3.11 14.18
C ARG A 71 2.79 -3.17 14.86
N GLY A 72 3.24 -2.00 15.33
CA GLY A 72 4.56 -1.86 15.94
C GLY A 72 5.74 -1.85 14.95
N LEU A 73 5.46 -1.99 13.64
CA LEU A 73 6.43 -1.84 12.57
C LEU A 73 6.27 -0.49 11.86
N THR A 74 5.05 0.04 11.84
CA THR A 74 4.71 1.35 11.28
C THR A 74 3.61 2.02 12.09
N ASP A 75 3.56 3.34 12.05
CA ASP A 75 2.50 4.16 12.65
C ASP A 75 1.40 4.52 11.64
N VAL A 76 1.51 4.06 10.40
CA VAL A 76 0.59 4.43 9.31
C VAL A 76 -0.71 3.64 9.37
N ALA A 77 -0.63 2.36 9.66
CA ALA A 77 -1.77 1.46 9.76
C ALA A 77 -1.47 0.27 10.69
N ASP A 78 -2.51 -0.40 11.13
CA ASP A 78 -2.40 -1.62 11.93
C ASP A 78 -2.26 -2.87 11.05
N THR A 79 -2.91 -2.86 9.90
CA THR A 79 -2.92 -3.98 8.96
C THR A 79 -2.73 -3.49 7.53
N MET A 80 -2.07 -4.29 6.73
CA MET A 80 -1.88 -4.08 5.30
C MET A 80 -2.35 -5.30 4.53
N ILE A 81 -3.10 -5.10 3.46
CA ILE A 81 -3.45 -6.15 2.51
C ILE A 81 -2.74 -5.84 1.18
N VAL A 82 -2.08 -6.84 0.62
CA VAL A 82 -1.45 -6.76 -0.69
C VAL A 82 -2.12 -7.79 -1.59
N ALA A 83 -2.59 -7.35 -2.74
CA ALA A 83 -3.24 -8.19 -3.74
C ALA A 83 -2.78 -7.81 -5.15
N SER A 84 -2.94 -8.71 -6.10
CA SER A 84 -2.59 -8.46 -7.49
C SER A 84 -3.82 -8.52 -8.41
N GLY A 85 -3.82 -7.65 -9.42
CA GLY A 85 -4.73 -7.72 -10.55
C GLY A 85 -3.98 -8.19 -11.80
N THR A 86 -4.68 -8.77 -12.76
CA THR A 86 -4.09 -9.31 -14.00
C THR A 86 -3.83 -8.25 -15.08
N SER A 87 -4.41 -7.07 -14.94
CA SER A 87 -4.24 -5.92 -15.82
C SER A 87 -4.46 -4.63 -15.05
N ASP A 88 -4.07 -3.48 -15.62
CA ASP A 88 -4.31 -2.15 -15.06
C ASP A 88 -5.80 -1.87 -14.85
N ARG A 89 -6.64 -2.29 -15.79
CA ARG A 89 -8.10 -2.21 -15.67
C ARG A 89 -8.62 -3.08 -14.51
N HIS A 90 -8.08 -4.29 -14.36
CA HIS A 90 -8.46 -5.19 -13.28
C HIS A 90 -8.03 -4.64 -11.90
N VAL A 91 -6.82 -4.11 -11.80
CA VAL A 91 -6.32 -3.44 -10.59
C VAL A 91 -7.26 -2.30 -10.16
N ARG A 92 -7.67 -1.44 -11.11
CA ARG A 92 -8.62 -0.35 -10.85
C ARG A 92 -9.98 -0.87 -10.40
N ALA A 93 -10.50 -1.89 -11.08
CA ALA A 93 -11.81 -2.48 -10.75
C ALA A 93 -11.81 -3.13 -9.36
N ILE A 94 -10.76 -3.84 -8.99
CA ILE A 94 -10.58 -4.42 -7.65
C ILE A 94 -10.58 -3.31 -6.58
N ALA A 95 -9.76 -2.28 -6.77
CA ALA A 95 -9.66 -1.17 -5.83
C ALA A 95 -11.00 -0.42 -5.69
N GLU A 96 -11.72 -0.19 -6.80
CA GLU A 96 -13.04 0.44 -6.77
C GLU A 96 -14.06 -0.40 -5.99
N ASN A 97 -14.05 -1.72 -6.18
CA ASN A 97 -14.93 -2.61 -5.42
C ASN A 97 -14.67 -2.53 -3.91
N VAL A 98 -13.40 -2.53 -3.49
CA VAL A 98 -13.03 -2.33 -2.08
C VAL A 98 -13.56 -1.00 -1.55
N ILE A 99 -13.47 0.08 -2.33
CA ILE A 99 -13.98 1.41 -1.95
C ILE A 99 -15.50 1.38 -1.80
N VAL A 100 -16.22 0.77 -2.75
CA VAL A 100 -17.69 0.68 -2.73
C VAL A 100 -18.15 -0.10 -1.51
N GLU A 101 -17.59 -1.28 -1.27
CA GLU A 101 -17.94 -2.11 -0.13
C GLU A 101 -17.61 -1.44 1.21
N ALA A 102 -16.47 -0.78 1.31
CA ALA A 102 -16.11 -0.02 2.51
C ALA A 102 -17.09 1.12 2.78
N LYS A 103 -17.46 1.89 1.76
CA LYS A 103 -18.46 2.96 1.88
C LYS A 103 -19.83 2.43 2.29
N ALA A 104 -20.27 1.30 1.72
CA ALA A 104 -21.52 0.64 2.06
C ALA A 104 -21.56 0.21 3.53
N ALA A 105 -20.41 -0.18 4.09
CA ALA A 105 -20.24 -0.52 5.51
C ALA A 105 -20.00 0.71 6.42
N GLY A 106 -20.17 1.94 5.91
CA GLY A 106 -19.95 3.17 6.66
C GLY A 106 -18.47 3.52 6.90
N ARG A 107 -17.55 2.87 6.18
CA ARG A 107 -16.10 3.09 6.26
C ARG A 107 -15.63 3.83 5.02
N ARG A 108 -15.56 5.16 5.10
CA ARG A 108 -15.06 5.97 3.98
C ARG A 108 -13.53 5.92 3.92
N PRO A 109 -12.94 5.67 2.73
CA PRO A 109 -11.50 5.80 2.56
C PRO A 109 -11.03 7.21 2.90
N LEU A 110 -9.88 7.33 3.57
CA LEU A 110 -9.19 8.60 3.80
C LEU A 110 -8.56 9.13 2.51
N GLY A 111 -8.10 8.23 1.65
CA GLY A 111 -7.48 8.55 0.40
C GLY A 111 -7.39 7.34 -0.54
N THR A 112 -7.17 7.63 -1.80
CA THR A 112 -6.90 6.63 -2.83
C THR A 112 -5.87 7.19 -3.79
N GLU A 113 -4.78 6.47 -3.99
CA GLU A 113 -3.66 6.85 -4.84
C GLU A 113 -3.47 5.88 -6.00
N GLY A 114 -2.90 6.34 -7.12
CA GLY A 114 -2.51 5.48 -8.25
C GLY A 114 -3.63 5.04 -9.19
N ARG A 115 -4.85 5.54 -9.05
CA ARG A 115 -6.00 5.14 -9.88
C ARG A 115 -5.83 5.48 -11.36
N GLN A 116 -5.06 6.51 -11.69
CA GLN A 116 -4.89 6.95 -13.08
C GLN A 116 -4.07 5.94 -13.88
N ASP A 117 -2.95 5.50 -13.35
CA ASP A 117 -2.05 4.57 -14.03
C ASP A 117 -2.55 3.12 -13.93
N GLY A 118 -3.20 2.76 -12.83
CA GLY A 118 -3.74 1.42 -12.61
C GLY A 118 -2.68 0.32 -12.43
N GLU A 119 -1.41 0.68 -12.32
CA GLU A 119 -0.35 -0.28 -12.07
C GLU A 119 -0.24 -0.64 -10.59
N TRP A 120 -0.53 0.32 -9.74
CA TRP A 120 -0.54 0.20 -8.28
C TRP A 120 -1.55 1.18 -7.71
N VAL A 121 -2.62 0.67 -7.13
CA VAL A 121 -3.63 1.47 -6.44
C VAL A 121 -3.56 1.19 -4.94
N LEU A 122 -3.47 2.27 -4.16
CA LEU A 122 -3.55 2.25 -2.70
C LEU A 122 -4.91 2.76 -2.26
N VAL A 123 -5.59 2.02 -1.41
CA VAL A 123 -6.81 2.45 -0.72
C VAL A 123 -6.51 2.56 0.77
N ASP A 124 -6.60 3.77 1.31
CA ASP A 124 -6.38 4.05 2.73
C ASP A 124 -7.72 4.03 3.48
N LEU A 125 -7.90 3.05 4.34
CA LEU A 125 -9.08 2.86 5.19
C LEU A 125 -8.76 3.16 6.67
N GLN A 126 -7.76 3.98 6.94
CA GLN A 126 -7.30 4.43 8.25
C GLN A 126 -6.42 3.38 8.96
N ASP A 127 -7.02 2.36 9.56
CA ASP A 127 -6.27 1.30 10.26
C ASP A 127 -5.88 0.14 9.33
N LEU A 128 -6.43 0.14 8.11
CA LEU A 128 -6.17 -0.84 7.07
C LEU A 128 -5.73 -0.15 5.77
N LEU A 129 -4.58 -0.54 5.25
CA LEU A 129 -4.14 -0.18 3.90
C LEU A 129 -4.35 -1.35 2.94
N VAL A 130 -4.95 -1.08 1.79
CA VAL A 130 -5.12 -2.08 0.73
C VAL A 130 -4.29 -1.66 -0.49
N HIS A 131 -3.29 -2.48 -0.83
CA HIS A 131 -2.46 -2.33 -2.01
C HIS A 131 -2.91 -3.30 -3.08
N VAL A 132 -3.37 -2.80 -4.21
CA VAL A 132 -3.69 -3.61 -5.38
C VAL A 132 -2.73 -3.22 -6.50
N MET A 133 -1.97 -4.17 -7.01
CA MET A 133 -0.92 -3.89 -7.98
C MET A 133 -0.78 -4.99 -9.03
N LEU A 134 -0.17 -4.63 -10.16
CA LEU A 134 0.23 -5.60 -11.15
C LEU A 134 1.32 -6.53 -10.59
N PRO A 135 1.38 -7.81 -11.01
CA PRO A 135 2.39 -8.75 -10.52
C PRO A 135 3.82 -8.25 -10.67
N ARG A 136 4.16 -7.63 -11.81
CA ARG A 136 5.49 -7.05 -12.08
C ARG A 136 5.86 -5.92 -11.11
N VAL A 137 4.87 -5.10 -10.73
CA VAL A 137 5.08 -3.99 -9.79
C VAL A 137 5.28 -4.51 -8.38
N ARG A 138 4.48 -5.53 -8.00
CA ARG A 138 4.58 -6.20 -6.72
C ARG A 138 5.94 -6.87 -6.53
N GLU A 139 6.41 -7.57 -7.55
CA GLU A 139 7.72 -8.22 -7.58
C GLU A 139 8.86 -7.19 -7.47
N PHE A 140 8.77 -6.10 -8.22
CA PHE A 140 9.78 -5.05 -8.22
C PHE A 140 9.91 -4.35 -6.86
N TYR A 141 8.80 -3.98 -6.22
CA TYR A 141 8.81 -3.26 -4.94
C TYR A 141 8.90 -4.20 -3.74
N ALA A 142 8.47 -5.46 -3.87
CA ALA A 142 8.53 -6.50 -2.84
C ALA A 142 8.06 -6.01 -1.46
N LEU A 143 6.92 -5.31 -1.39
CA LEU A 143 6.41 -4.67 -0.17
C LEU A 143 6.32 -5.61 1.01
N GLU A 144 5.95 -6.86 0.78
CA GLU A 144 5.80 -7.86 1.83
C GLU A 144 7.10 -8.10 2.59
N GLN A 145 8.24 -8.02 1.90
CA GLN A 145 9.56 -8.24 2.50
C GLN A 145 9.92 -7.17 3.54
N LEU A 146 9.38 -5.97 3.40
CA LEU A 146 9.59 -4.87 4.35
C LEU A 146 8.93 -5.17 5.71
N TRP A 147 7.86 -5.95 5.71
CA TRP A 147 7.03 -6.21 6.89
C TRP A 147 7.10 -7.66 7.39
N GLU A 148 7.65 -8.57 6.60
CA GLU A 148 7.96 -9.94 7.00
C GLU A 148 9.25 -9.97 7.84
N VAL A 149 9.16 -9.57 9.11
CA VAL A 149 10.27 -9.74 10.04
C VAL A 149 10.44 -11.24 10.30
N PRO A 150 11.63 -11.86 10.05
CA PRO A 150 11.88 -13.25 10.34
C PRO A 150 11.56 -13.56 11.80
N ARG A 151 10.76 -14.58 12.06
CA ARG A 151 10.39 -15.02 13.43
C ARG A 151 11.57 -15.28 14.34
N ALA A 152 12.77 -15.51 13.79
CA ALA A 152 14.00 -15.80 14.53
C ALA A 152 14.53 -14.67 15.41
N GLN A 153 14.14 -13.42 15.16
CA GLN A 153 14.62 -12.28 15.96
C GLN A 153 13.70 -11.89 17.12
N ARG A 154 12.57 -12.59 17.31
CA ARG A 154 11.65 -12.28 18.42
C ARG A 154 12.00 -12.94 19.75
N HIS A 155 13.04 -13.78 19.83
CA HIS A 155 13.46 -14.55 21.02
C HIS A 155 14.96 -14.48 21.31
N GLY A 156 15.59 -13.34 21.08
CA GLY A 156 16.98 -13.12 21.43
C GLY A 156 17.15 -12.24 22.67
N GLY A 157 16.66 -12.69 23.81
CA GLY A 157 16.86 -11.98 25.05
C GLY A 157 16.66 -12.86 26.27
N ALA A 158 17.74 -13.43 26.76
CA ALA A 158 18.00 -14.01 28.05
C ALA A 158 18.40 -15.49 28.04
N SER A 159 19.66 -15.74 27.80
CA SER A 159 20.34 -16.86 28.49
C SER A 159 21.55 -16.28 29.22
N GLY A 160 21.34 -15.95 30.49
CA GLY A 160 22.41 -15.60 31.41
C GLY A 160 23.29 -16.79 31.61
N ALA A 161 24.52 -16.72 31.11
CA ALA A 161 25.57 -17.60 31.50
C ALA A 161 25.93 -17.30 32.95
N ARG A 162 25.52 -18.16 33.87
CA ARG A 162 26.16 -18.27 35.19
C ARG A 162 27.45 -19.05 35.02
N ALA A 163 28.58 -18.35 34.93
CA ALA A 163 29.85 -18.91 35.21
C ALA A 163 29.93 -19.17 36.71
N ARG A 164 30.10 -20.41 37.10
CA ARG A 164 30.61 -20.78 38.44
C ARG A 164 32.11 -20.97 38.32
N ALA A 165 32.82 -20.20 39.09
CA ALA A 165 34.17 -20.47 39.47
C ALA A 165 34.24 -21.67 40.40
#